data_e7998c894535bec19dce6a3d2ca92532
#
_entry.id   e7998c894535bec19dce6a3d2ca92532
#
_cell.length_a   1.000
_cell.length_b   1.000
_cell.length_c   1.000
_cell.angle_alpha   90.00
_cell.angle_beta   90.00
_cell.angle_gamma   90.00
#
_symmetry.space_group_name_H-M   'P 1'
#
loop_
_entity.id
_entity.type
_entity.pdbx_description
1 polymer ?
#
loop_
_entity_poly.entity_id
_entity_poly.type
_entity_poly.pdbx_seq_one_letter_code
_entity_poly.pdbx_strand_id
1 'polypeptide(L)'
;MPGTRPFTLLVVLVAAASLSAQAPRELVKQAVQTELVASENDHTHWLYFESDSQPSKSVKQWVAEARLVSLSRVIERNGQTVSEAQQKQEMSAFINDPHAQSKQHKSGQHDDEQAAELLKILPDAFLWTKTGESGGTIQLHFKPDPEFHPPDIEARVFSAMEGDMAIDRDQHRIATLKGRLIRDVKIGYGILGELQAGGTFDVERRELSPNVWEIVETHVHIQGHALIFKTISENEDDVKSNFRQIAGTTSLQQAQSELLSLNPDPQKQETADRSAAEQRASAGRDERSTTQPRASHLGKNPKLAQR
;
A
#
# COMPACT_ATOMS: atom_id res chain seq x y z
N MET A 1 -55.73 3.26 -44.20
CA MET A 1 -54.53 2.43 -44.26
C MET A 1 -53.52 2.89 -43.28
N PRO A 2 -52.96 2.04 -42.49
CA PRO A 2 -52.44 2.36 -41.16
C PRO A 2 -50.95 2.71 -41.13
N GLY A 3 -50.64 3.68 -40.28
CA GLY A 3 -49.30 4.11 -39.98
C GLY A 3 -48.52 3.16 -39.07
N THR A 4 -47.31 2.87 -39.44
CA THR A 4 -46.34 2.01 -38.75
C THR A 4 -45.58 2.79 -37.70
N ARG A 5 -45.42 2.15 -36.59
CA ARG A 5 -44.87 2.56 -35.30
C ARG A 5 -43.34 2.85 -35.29
N PRO A 6 -42.90 3.86 -34.52
CA PRO A 6 -41.51 3.93 -34.09
C PRO A 6 -41.45 3.81 -32.55
N PHE A 7 -41.64 2.63 -32.00
CA PHE A 7 -41.55 2.47 -30.51
C PHE A 7 -40.46 1.50 -30.03
N THR A 8 -39.72 0.89 -31.00
CA THR A 8 -38.78 -0.18 -30.67
C THR A 8 -37.33 0.29 -30.48
N LEU A 9 -36.97 1.52 -30.88
CA LEU A 9 -35.57 2.00 -30.85
C LEU A 9 -35.14 2.57 -29.49
N LEU A 10 -36.07 3.04 -28.63
CA LEU A 10 -35.76 3.69 -27.39
C LEU A 10 -35.39 2.72 -26.26
N VAL A 11 -35.91 1.48 -26.30
CA VAL A 11 -35.67 0.46 -25.25
C VAL A 11 -34.25 -0.14 -25.35
N VAL A 12 -33.68 -0.20 -26.57
CA VAL A 12 -32.33 -0.78 -26.81
C VAL A 12 -31.23 0.16 -26.29
N LEU A 13 -31.43 1.49 -26.34
CA LEU A 13 -30.43 2.47 -25.90
C LEU A 13 -30.27 2.48 -24.37
N VAL A 14 -31.33 2.28 -23.61
CA VAL A 14 -31.29 2.24 -22.13
C VAL A 14 -30.62 0.97 -21.63
N ALA A 15 -30.80 -0.17 -22.30
CA ALA A 15 -30.15 -1.42 -21.94
C ALA A 15 -28.62 -1.42 -22.21
N ALA A 16 -28.18 -0.74 -23.29
CA ALA A 16 -26.75 -0.62 -23.59
C ALA A 16 -25.99 0.28 -22.60
N ALA A 17 -26.63 1.36 -22.10
CA ALA A 17 -26.03 2.22 -21.09
C ALA A 17 -25.88 1.49 -19.73
N SER A 18 -26.81 0.65 -19.34
CA SER A 18 -26.76 -0.14 -18.11
C SER A 18 -25.66 -1.21 -18.16
N LEU A 19 -25.45 -1.87 -19.29
CA LEU A 19 -24.37 -2.85 -19.48
C LEU A 19 -22.97 -2.20 -19.46
N SER A 20 -22.86 -0.97 -19.96
CA SER A 20 -21.58 -0.23 -19.95
C SER A 20 -21.17 0.25 -18.57
N ALA A 21 -22.11 0.49 -17.67
CA ALA A 21 -21.83 0.89 -16.27
C ALA A 21 -21.55 -0.29 -15.35
N GLN A 22 -22.05 -1.49 -15.67
CA GLN A 22 -21.83 -2.68 -14.85
C GLN A 22 -20.40 -3.22 -14.93
N ALA A 23 -19.77 -3.16 -16.10
CA ALA A 23 -18.42 -3.70 -16.30
C ALA A 23 -17.35 -3.05 -15.40
N PRO A 24 -17.25 -1.72 -15.25
CA PRO A 24 -16.29 -1.08 -14.34
C PRO A 24 -16.56 -1.42 -12.87
N ARG A 25 -17.82 -1.49 -12.43
CA ARG A 25 -18.19 -1.87 -11.06
C ARG A 25 -17.77 -3.31 -10.74
N GLU A 26 -17.98 -4.25 -11.65
CA GLU A 26 -17.55 -5.65 -11.48
C GLU A 26 -16.02 -5.77 -11.40
N LEU A 27 -15.29 -4.95 -12.16
CA LEU A 27 -13.83 -4.88 -12.06
C LEU A 27 -13.39 -4.41 -10.65
N VAL A 28 -14.05 -3.37 -10.10
CA VAL A 28 -13.77 -2.89 -8.74
C VAL A 28 -14.12 -3.97 -7.71
N LYS A 29 -15.24 -4.68 -7.86
CA LYS A 29 -15.58 -5.82 -6.98
C LYS A 29 -14.50 -6.90 -7.00
N GLN A 30 -14.00 -7.23 -8.18
CA GLN A 30 -12.90 -8.19 -8.33
C GLN A 30 -11.64 -7.70 -7.63
N ALA A 31 -11.26 -6.43 -7.83
CA ALA A 31 -10.11 -5.85 -7.17
C ALA A 31 -10.26 -5.87 -5.64
N VAL A 32 -11.40 -5.44 -5.12
CA VAL A 32 -11.71 -5.49 -3.67
C VAL A 32 -11.60 -6.91 -3.13
N GLN A 33 -12.19 -7.89 -3.82
CA GLN A 33 -12.09 -9.29 -3.40
C GLN A 33 -10.63 -9.77 -3.39
N THR A 34 -9.85 -9.39 -4.39
CA THR A 34 -8.42 -9.71 -4.47
C THR A 34 -7.65 -9.09 -3.30
N GLU A 35 -7.94 -7.82 -2.94
CA GLU A 35 -7.30 -7.16 -1.80
C GLU A 35 -7.63 -7.86 -0.47
N LEU A 36 -8.90 -8.18 -0.24
CA LEU A 36 -9.33 -8.85 1.00
C LEU A 36 -8.66 -10.22 1.15
N VAL A 37 -8.64 -11.03 0.07
CA VAL A 37 -7.98 -12.34 0.08
C VAL A 37 -6.47 -12.20 0.26
N ALA A 38 -5.85 -11.19 -0.37
CA ALA A 38 -4.42 -10.95 -0.22
C ALA A 38 -4.08 -10.55 1.22
N SER A 39 -4.86 -9.65 1.84
CA SER A 39 -4.65 -9.24 3.23
C SER A 39 -4.75 -10.41 4.22
N GLU A 40 -5.68 -11.35 4.01
CA GLU A 40 -5.81 -12.56 4.85
C GLU A 40 -4.63 -13.53 4.71
N ASN A 41 -3.97 -13.56 3.54
CA ASN A 41 -2.91 -14.52 3.23
C ASN A 41 -1.50 -13.91 3.27
N ASP A 42 -1.38 -12.61 3.37
CA ASP A 42 -0.08 -11.95 3.47
C ASP A 42 0.44 -12.06 4.91
N HIS A 43 1.59 -12.71 5.02
CA HIS A 43 2.34 -12.86 6.27
C HIS A 43 3.76 -12.32 6.10
N THR A 44 3.97 -11.44 5.11
CA THR A 44 5.26 -10.80 4.93
C THR A 44 5.50 -9.77 6.03
N HIS A 45 6.76 -9.57 6.35
CA HIS A 45 7.18 -8.59 7.34
C HIS A 45 8.28 -7.75 6.73
N TRP A 46 8.17 -6.45 6.94
CA TRP A 46 9.04 -5.48 6.33
C TRP A 46 9.87 -4.69 7.35
N LEU A 47 11.01 -4.29 6.90
CA LEU A 47 11.79 -3.21 7.49
C LEU A 47 11.84 -2.09 6.45
N TYR A 48 11.48 -0.86 6.85
CA TYR A 48 11.38 0.27 5.94
C TYR A 48 11.70 1.59 6.65
N PHE A 49 11.95 2.62 5.87
CA PHE A 49 12.02 3.99 6.36
C PHE A 49 10.69 4.69 6.13
N GLU A 50 10.21 5.40 7.14
CA GLU A 50 8.95 6.14 7.13
C GLU A 50 9.18 7.60 7.47
N SER A 51 8.50 8.47 6.73
CA SER A 51 8.39 9.90 7.00
C SER A 51 6.92 10.25 7.14
N ASP A 52 6.46 10.41 8.38
CA ASP A 52 5.10 10.84 8.72
C ASP A 52 5.13 12.31 9.12
N SER A 53 4.30 13.12 8.47
CA SER A 53 4.17 14.54 8.71
C SER A 53 2.71 14.92 8.90
N GLN A 54 2.40 15.48 10.06
CA GLN A 54 1.11 16.02 10.45
C GLN A 54 1.30 17.48 10.93
N PRO A 55 0.26 18.32 10.98
CA PRO A 55 0.40 19.74 11.36
C PRO A 55 1.07 19.99 12.72
N SER A 56 0.88 19.06 13.66
CA SER A 56 1.41 19.18 15.04
C SER A 56 2.56 18.23 15.34
N LYS A 57 2.90 17.32 14.42
CA LYS A 57 3.87 16.27 14.66
C LYS A 57 4.49 15.82 13.36
N SER A 58 5.81 15.76 13.31
CA SER A 58 6.52 15.06 12.23
C SER A 58 7.52 14.07 12.79
N VAL A 59 7.63 12.91 12.14
CA VAL A 59 8.54 11.83 12.55
C VAL A 59 9.22 11.25 11.32
N LYS A 60 10.54 11.08 11.38
CA LYS A 60 11.27 10.22 10.44
C LYS A 60 11.87 9.07 11.21
N GLN A 61 11.63 7.86 10.76
CA GLN A 61 12.00 6.67 11.51
C GLN A 61 12.28 5.46 10.62
N TRP A 62 13.09 4.55 11.11
CA TRP A 62 13.17 3.18 10.62
C TRP A 62 12.18 2.32 11.40
N VAL A 63 11.41 1.51 10.70
CA VAL A 63 10.40 0.61 11.26
C VAL A 63 10.75 -0.82 10.91
N ALA A 64 10.62 -1.73 11.87
CA ALA A 64 10.74 -3.17 11.65
C ALA A 64 9.48 -3.87 12.19
N GLU A 65 8.78 -4.58 11.34
CA GLU A 65 7.59 -5.37 11.67
C GLU A 65 8.04 -6.70 12.31
N ALA A 66 7.92 -6.79 13.62
CA ALA A 66 8.36 -7.95 14.40
C ALA A 66 7.16 -8.73 14.93
N ARG A 67 6.83 -9.85 14.33
CA ARG A 67 5.69 -10.71 14.67
C ARG A 67 4.35 -9.95 14.59
N LEU A 68 3.82 -9.54 15.76
CA LEU A 68 2.51 -8.91 15.89
C LEU A 68 2.56 -7.39 16.12
N VAL A 69 3.76 -6.82 16.18
CA VAL A 69 3.98 -5.39 16.48
C VAL A 69 5.16 -4.85 15.69
N SER A 70 5.19 -3.53 15.52
CA SER A 70 6.29 -2.84 14.86
C SER A 70 7.17 -2.15 15.88
N LEU A 71 8.49 -2.26 15.71
CA LEU A 71 9.48 -1.52 16.48
C LEU A 71 10.02 -0.37 15.65
N SER A 72 9.97 0.84 16.19
CA SER A 72 10.45 2.06 15.53
C SER A 72 11.73 2.58 16.14
N ARG A 73 12.70 2.92 15.28
CA ARG A 73 13.88 3.72 15.60
C ARG A 73 13.67 5.14 15.09
N VAL A 74 13.26 6.05 15.96
CA VAL A 74 13.01 7.46 15.59
C VAL A 74 14.32 8.19 15.37
N ILE A 75 14.52 8.71 14.16
CA ILE A 75 15.72 9.45 13.74
C ILE A 75 15.52 10.96 13.95
N GLU A 76 14.33 11.45 13.59
CA GLU A 76 13.97 12.86 13.67
C GLU A 76 12.55 13.00 14.22
N ARG A 77 12.33 13.99 15.08
CA ARG A 77 11.01 14.35 15.62
C ARG A 77 10.85 15.87 15.61
N ASN A 78 9.83 16.35 14.90
CA ASN A 78 9.55 17.78 14.73
C ASN A 78 10.78 18.58 14.24
N GLY A 79 11.48 18.04 13.21
CA GLY A 79 12.69 18.64 12.65
C GLY A 79 13.96 18.55 13.52
N GLN A 80 13.88 17.89 14.68
CA GLN A 80 15.02 17.72 15.58
C GLN A 80 15.53 16.28 15.57
N THR A 81 16.82 16.12 15.33
CA THR A 81 17.48 14.81 15.39
C THR A 81 17.40 14.21 16.78
N VAL A 82 16.98 12.97 16.89
CA VAL A 82 16.97 12.19 18.14
C VAL A 82 18.35 11.55 18.34
N SER A 83 18.95 11.72 19.52
CA SER A 83 20.26 11.14 19.82
C SER A 83 20.22 9.60 19.81
N GLU A 84 21.33 8.95 19.45
CA GLU A 84 21.42 7.48 19.46
C GLU A 84 21.11 6.88 20.85
N ALA A 85 21.52 7.54 21.91
CA ALA A 85 21.21 7.09 23.26
C ALA A 85 19.71 7.08 23.54
N GLN A 86 19.00 8.13 23.10
CA GLN A 86 17.56 8.24 23.24
C GLN A 86 16.84 7.24 22.32
N GLN A 87 17.29 7.05 21.07
CA GLN A 87 16.75 6.04 20.15
C GLN A 87 16.79 4.64 20.79
N LYS A 88 17.96 4.25 21.35
CA LYS A 88 18.12 2.96 22.06
C LYS A 88 17.22 2.86 23.29
N GLN A 89 17.11 3.93 24.06
CA GLN A 89 16.26 3.97 25.25
C GLN A 89 14.79 3.79 24.89
N GLU A 90 14.28 4.51 23.89
CA GLU A 90 12.87 4.42 23.45
C GLU A 90 12.53 3.02 22.94
N MET A 91 13.37 2.43 22.09
CA MET A 91 13.20 1.05 21.63
C MET A 91 13.22 0.05 22.78
N SER A 92 14.18 0.18 23.71
CA SER A 92 14.27 -0.70 24.86
C SER A 92 13.07 -0.57 25.80
N ALA A 93 12.54 0.63 25.97
CA ALA A 93 11.32 0.88 26.75
C ALA A 93 10.12 0.14 26.12
N PHE A 94 9.93 0.23 24.80
CA PHE A 94 8.86 -0.48 24.11
C PHE A 94 9.03 -2.02 24.17
N ILE A 95 10.26 -2.53 24.01
CA ILE A 95 10.57 -3.95 24.13
C ILE A 95 10.19 -4.52 25.50
N ASN A 96 10.34 -3.72 26.55
CA ASN A 96 10.07 -4.12 27.93
C ASN A 96 8.67 -3.73 28.42
N ASP A 97 7.80 -3.22 27.54
CA ASP A 97 6.42 -2.85 27.85
C ASP A 97 5.39 -3.72 27.12
N PRO A 98 4.99 -4.87 27.68
CA PRO A 98 3.96 -5.72 27.09
C PRO A 98 2.60 -5.04 26.92
N HIS A 99 2.31 -4.03 27.74
CA HIS A 99 1.04 -3.29 27.63
C HIS A 99 1.03 -2.39 26.39
N ALA A 100 2.12 -1.66 26.14
CA ALA A 100 2.28 -0.87 24.92
C ALA A 100 2.23 -1.75 23.66
N GLN A 101 2.88 -2.91 23.67
CA GLN A 101 2.83 -3.90 22.58
C GLN A 101 1.40 -4.41 22.34
N SER A 102 0.70 -4.82 23.39
CA SER A 102 -0.69 -5.27 23.29
C SER A 102 -1.63 -4.19 22.77
N LYS A 103 -1.41 -2.94 23.20
CA LYS A 103 -2.18 -1.79 22.72
C LYS A 103 -1.94 -1.54 21.24
N GLN A 104 -0.68 -1.53 20.78
CA GLN A 104 -0.34 -1.37 19.37
C GLN A 104 -0.97 -2.47 18.50
N HIS A 105 -0.84 -3.73 18.90
CA HIS A 105 -1.42 -4.87 18.19
C HIS A 105 -2.95 -4.76 18.06
N LYS A 106 -3.65 -4.45 19.15
CA LYS A 106 -5.11 -4.28 19.11
C LYS A 106 -5.55 -3.09 18.27
N SER A 107 -4.78 -2.00 18.29
CA SER A 107 -5.07 -0.85 17.43
C SER A 107 -4.92 -1.23 15.97
N GLY A 108 -3.81 -1.90 15.58
CA GLY A 108 -3.60 -2.35 14.21
C GLY A 108 -4.70 -3.29 13.72
N GLN A 109 -5.10 -4.28 14.53
CA GLN A 109 -6.21 -5.17 14.17
C GLN A 109 -7.53 -4.41 13.94
N HIS A 110 -7.84 -3.44 14.80
CA HIS A 110 -9.04 -2.62 14.64
C HIS A 110 -8.99 -1.77 13.36
N ASP A 111 -7.83 -1.20 13.06
CA ASP A 111 -7.62 -0.39 11.86
C ASP A 111 -7.76 -1.24 10.59
N ASP A 112 -7.21 -2.46 10.59
CA ASP A 112 -7.35 -3.41 9.49
C ASP A 112 -8.82 -3.84 9.27
N GLU A 113 -9.56 -4.12 10.36
CA GLU A 113 -10.98 -4.45 10.30
C GLU A 113 -11.80 -3.30 9.71
N GLN A 114 -11.57 -2.06 10.14
CA GLN A 114 -12.25 -0.88 9.59
C GLN A 114 -11.92 -0.66 8.11
N ALA A 115 -10.65 -0.78 7.73
CA ALA A 115 -10.23 -0.66 6.34
C ALA A 115 -10.91 -1.73 5.46
N ALA A 116 -10.98 -2.97 5.93
CA ALA A 116 -11.66 -4.05 5.22
C ALA A 116 -13.16 -3.80 5.04
N GLU A 117 -13.85 -3.27 6.06
CA GLU A 117 -15.28 -2.92 5.96
C GLU A 117 -15.52 -1.79 4.95
N LEU A 118 -14.71 -0.72 4.98
CA LEU A 118 -14.80 0.35 4.01
C LEU A 118 -14.50 -0.13 2.59
N LEU A 119 -13.52 -1.02 2.43
CA LEU A 119 -13.17 -1.60 1.13
C LEU A 119 -14.33 -2.42 0.55
N LYS A 120 -15.04 -3.21 1.36
CA LYS A 120 -16.18 -4.03 0.93
C LYS A 120 -17.32 -3.21 0.32
N ILE A 121 -17.59 -2.03 0.82
CA ILE A 121 -18.67 -1.17 0.33
C ILE A 121 -18.27 -0.30 -0.86
N LEU A 122 -16.98 -0.17 -1.14
CA LEU A 122 -16.43 0.71 -2.18
C LEU A 122 -17.08 0.50 -3.57
N PRO A 123 -17.31 -0.75 -4.07
CA PRO A 123 -17.92 -0.97 -5.37
C PRO A 123 -19.35 -0.42 -5.48
N ASP A 124 -20.07 -0.38 -4.37
CA ASP A 124 -21.47 -0.01 -4.30
C ASP A 124 -21.69 1.46 -3.93
N ALA A 125 -20.67 2.10 -3.37
CA ALA A 125 -20.73 3.50 -2.97
C ALA A 125 -20.65 4.49 -4.15
N PHE A 126 -20.16 4.03 -5.32
CA PHE A 126 -19.84 4.90 -6.43
C PHE A 126 -20.36 4.42 -7.77
N LEU A 127 -20.62 5.39 -8.65
CA LEU A 127 -20.76 5.17 -10.08
C LEU A 127 -19.36 5.16 -10.71
N TRP A 128 -18.98 4.04 -11.30
CA TRP A 128 -17.67 3.78 -11.87
C TRP A 128 -17.65 3.94 -13.38
N THR A 129 -16.63 4.61 -13.91
CA THR A 129 -16.42 4.79 -15.35
C THR A 129 -14.97 4.46 -15.70
N LYS A 130 -14.77 3.55 -16.66
CA LYS A 130 -13.42 3.31 -17.20
C LYS A 130 -13.00 4.49 -18.07
N THR A 131 -11.87 5.11 -17.74
CA THR A 131 -11.32 6.28 -18.45
C THR A 131 -10.20 5.91 -19.42
N GLY A 132 -9.54 4.76 -19.19
CA GLY A 132 -8.46 4.31 -20.08
C GLY A 132 -7.66 3.17 -19.50
N GLU A 133 -6.50 2.95 -20.12
CA GLU A 133 -5.45 2.03 -19.66
C GLU A 133 -4.10 2.70 -19.89
N SER A 134 -3.20 2.61 -18.93
CA SER A 134 -1.86 3.17 -19.00
C SER A 134 -0.91 2.44 -18.04
N GLY A 135 0.32 2.16 -18.49
CA GLY A 135 1.37 1.60 -17.64
C GLY A 135 1.03 0.23 -17.01
N GLY A 136 0.21 -0.59 -17.68
CA GLY A 136 -0.23 -1.88 -17.13
C GLY A 136 -1.42 -1.78 -16.18
N THR A 137 -1.97 -0.59 -15.94
CA THR A 137 -3.14 -0.37 -15.08
C THR A 137 -4.37 0.03 -15.86
N ILE A 138 -5.54 -0.36 -15.36
CA ILE A 138 -6.85 0.10 -15.81
C ILE A 138 -7.21 1.32 -14.98
N GLN A 139 -7.54 2.42 -15.69
CA GLN A 139 -7.90 3.69 -15.06
C GLN A 139 -9.42 3.80 -14.95
N LEU A 140 -9.89 4.08 -13.75
CA LEU A 140 -11.30 4.26 -13.43
C LEU A 140 -11.50 5.63 -12.79
N HIS A 141 -12.60 6.28 -13.17
CA HIS A 141 -13.11 7.46 -12.47
C HIS A 141 -14.33 7.05 -11.65
N PHE A 142 -14.47 7.61 -10.45
CA PHE A 142 -15.61 7.38 -9.59
C PHE A 142 -16.23 8.69 -9.09
N LYS A 143 -17.54 8.66 -8.92
CA LYS A 143 -18.33 9.72 -8.29
C LYS A 143 -19.43 9.09 -7.43
N PRO A 144 -19.95 9.80 -6.41
CA PRO A 144 -20.97 9.26 -5.53
C PRO A 144 -22.15 8.67 -6.28
N ASP A 145 -22.59 7.47 -5.91
CA ASP A 145 -23.85 6.92 -6.36
C ASP A 145 -25.00 7.58 -5.55
N PRO A 146 -25.95 8.27 -6.19
CA PRO A 146 -27.10 8.87 -5.49
C PRO A 146 -27.98 7.85 -4.75
N GLU A 147 -27.99 6.59 -5.20
CA GLU A 147 -28.76 5.49 -4.61
C GLU A 147 -28.01 4.81 -3.46
N PHE A 148 -26.76 5.18 -3.21
CA PHE A 148 -26.00 4.62 -2.11
C PHE A 148 -26.49 5.12 -0.76
N HIS A 149 -26.82 4.20 0.11
CA HIS A 149 -27.20 4.46 1.49
C HIS A 149 -26.09 4.01 2.44
N PRO A 150 -25.27 4.95 2.97
CA PRO A 150 -24.18 4.60 3.87
C PRO A 150 -24.66 3.79 5.07
N PRO A 151 -24.06 2.62 5.36
CA PRO A 151 -24.48 1.76 6.48
C PRO A 151 -24.15 2.38 7.85
N ASP A 152 -23.13 3.21 7.90
CA ASP A 152 -22.63 3.83 9.12
C ASP A 152 -22.19 5.29 8.87
N ILE A 153 -21.59 5.87 9.89
CA ILE A 153 -21.14 7.27 9.85
C ILE A 153 -19.87 7.41 9.01
N GLU A 154 -18.98 6.46 9.12
CA GLU A 154 -17.70 6.40 8.40
C GLU A 154 -17.94 6.32 6.89
N ALA A 155 -18.81 5.45 6.45
CA ALA A 155 -19.19 5.29 5.05
C ALA A 155 -19.89 6.53 4.46
N ARG A 156 -20.40 7.45 5.30
CA ARG A 156 -21.06 8.67 4.84
C ARG A 156 -20.13 9.57 4.04
N VAL A 157 -18.84 9.53 4.28
CA VAL A 157 -17.83 10.29 3.54
C VAL A 157 -17.86 9.93 2.06
N PHE A 158 -18.08 8.66 1.70
CA PHE A 158 -18.16 8.22 0.31
C PHE A 158 -19.25 8.91 -0.50
N SER A 159 -20.36 9.28 0.14
CA SER A 159 -21.42 10.03 -0.56
C SER A 159 -21.00 11.44 -1.01
N ALA A 160 -19.81 11.90 -0.59
CA ALA A 160 -19.27 13.23 -0.93
C ALA A 160 -17.90 13.16 -1.62
N MET A 161 -17.44 11.98 -2.00
CA MET A 161 -16.12 11.80 -2.62
C MET A 161 -16.24 11.55 -4.12
N GLU A 162 -15.37 12.16 -4.91
CA GLU A 162 -15.13 11.80 -6.30
C GLU A 162 -13.63 11.68 -6.54
N GLY A 163 -13.23 10.89 -7.55
CA GLY A 163 -11.82 10.72 -7.83
C GLY A 163 -11.50 9.64 -8.85
N ASP A 164 -10.29 9.13 -8.78
CA ASP A 164 -9.75 8.17 -9.71
C ASP A 164 -9.12 6.98 -8.97
N MET A 165 -9.22 5.81 -9.59
CA MET A 165 -8.62 4.57 -9.13
C MET A 165 -7.83 3.94 -10.28
N ALA A 166 -6.63 3.46 -10.00
CA ALA A 166 -5.89 2.61 -10.92
C ALA A 166 -5.84 1.18 -10.36
N ILE A 167 -6.19 0.21 -11.22
CA ILE A 167 -6.15 -1.22 -10.90
C ILE A 167 -5.11 -1.87 -11.79
N ASP A 168 -4.16 -2.61 -11.20
CA ASP A 168 -3.25 -3.46 -11.96
C ASP A 168 -4.05 -4.48 -12.78
N ARG A 169 -3.79 -4.53 -14.10
CA ARG A 169 -4.58 -5.30 -15.04
C ARG A 169 -4.40 -6.81 -14.85
N ASP A 170 -3.21 -7.25 -14.50
CA ASP A 170 -2.85 -8.65 -14.49
C ASP A 170 -3.16 -9.31 -13.14
N GLN A 171 -2.94 -8.57 -12.04
CA GLN A 171 -3.14 -9.05 -10.68
C GLN A 171 -4.45 -8.58 -10.04
N HIS A 172 -5.16 -7.64 -10.67
CA HIS A 172 -6.37 -7.00 -10.13
C HIS A 172 -6.17 -6.38 -8.73
N ARG A 173 -4.98 -5.80 -8.50
CA ARG A 173 -4.64 -5.09 -7.27
C ARG A 173 -4.91 -3.59 -7.44
N ILE A 174 -5.38 -2.93 -6.39
CA ILE A 174 -5.53 -1.48 -6.39
C ILE A 174 -4.14 -0.85 -6.29
N ALA A 175 -3.70 -0.17 -7.34
CA ALA A 175 -2.39 0.50 -7.37
C ALA A 175 -2.46 1.93 -6.82
N THR A 176 -3.52 2.68 -7.16
CA THR A 176 -3.73 4.03 -6.62
C THR A 176 -5.21 4.29 -6.35
N LEU A 177 -5.47 5.09 -5.34
CA LEU A 177 -6.80 5.61 -5.04
C LEU A 177 -6.66 7.09 -4.64
N LYS A 178 -7.19 7.98 -5.49
CA LYS A 178 -7.07 9.43 -5.32
C LYS A 178 -8.43 10.08 -5.41
N GLY A 179 -8.69 11.07 -4.57
CA GLY A 179 -9.97 11.74 -4.63
C GLY A 179 -10.04 13.02 -3.81
N ARG A 180 -11.22 13.59 -3.86
CA ARG A 180 -11.54 14.82 -3.12
C ARG A 180 -12.97 14.83 -2.62
N LEU A 181 -13.22 15.59 -1.58
CA LEU A 181 -14.56 15.92 -1.11
C LEU A 181 -15.18 17.00 -1.99
N ILE A 182 -16.29 16.69 -2.65
CA ILE A 182 -17.03 17.63 -3.53
C ILE A 182 -18.08 18.47 -2.78
N ARG A 183 -18.34 18.13 -1.53
CA ARG A 183 -19.23 18.85 -0.62
C ARG A 183 -18.85 18.60 0.82
N ASP A 184 -19.34 19.45 1.73
CA ASP A 184 -19.17 19.23 3.16
C ASP A 184 -19.86 17.95 3.63
N VAL A 185 -19.24 17.27 4.58
CA VAL A 185 -19.78 16.08 5.22
C VAL A 185 -19.99 16.36 6.70
N LYS A 186 -21.26 16.42 7.13
CA LYS A 186 -21.62 16.58 8.54
C LYS A 186 -21.85 15.23 9.19
N ILE A 187 -21.15 14.98 10.29
CA ILE A 187 -21.15 13.73 11.04
C ILE A 187 -21.90 13.98 12.34
N GLY A 188 -22.94 13.17 12.60
CA GLY A 188 -23.78 13.38 13.79
C GLY A 188 -24.38 14.79 13.85
N TYR A 189 -24.96 15.27 12.75
CA TYR A 189 -25.50 16.64 12.61
C TYR A 189 -24.43 17.74 12.83
N GLY A 190 -23.13 17.43 12.62
CA GLY A 190 -22.02 18.34 12.87
C GLY A 190 -21.50 18.32 14.33
N ILE A 191 -22.14 17.58 15.21
CA ILE A 191 -21.69 17.46 16.63
C ILE A 191 -20.45 16.55 16.75
N LEU A 192 -20.42 15.46 15.96
CA LEU A 192 -19.30 14.49 15.96
C LEU A 192 -18.20 14.88 14.97
N GLY A 193 -18.50 15.77 14.03
CA GLY A 193 -17.53 16.27 13.08
C GLY A 193 -18.13 16.93 11.87
N GLU A 194 -17.30 17.65 11.15
CA GLU A 194 -17.56 18.25 9.85
C GLU A 194 -16.29 18.23 9.02
N LEU A 195 -16.36 17.67 7.81
CA LEU A 195 -15.29 17.69 6.84
C LEU A 195 -15.67 18.63 5.71
N GLN A 196 -14.79 19.54 5.34
CA GLN A 196 -15.07 20.58 4.36
C GLN A 196 -14.81 20.09 2.93
N ALA A 197 -15.60 20.60 1.99
CA ALA A 197 -15.38 20.42 0.57
C ALA A 197 -13.97 20.87 0.15
N GLY A 198 -13.42 20.21 -0.88
CA GLY A 198 -12.08 20.49 -1.39
C GLY A 198 -10.96 19.71 -0.69
N GLY A 199 -11.25 19.03 0.43
CA GLY A 199 -10.29 18.11 1.03
C GLY A 199 -9.91 16.98 0.07
N THR A 200 -8.65 16.56 0.07
CA THR A 200 -8.08 15.55 -0.83
C THR A 200 -7.52 14.36 -0.09
N PHE A 201 -7.50 13.21 -0.74
CA PHE A 201 -6.75 12.04 -0.33
C PHE A 201 -6.07 11.41 -1.54
N ASP A 202 -4.89 10.82 -1.32
CA ASP A 202 -4.10 10.13 -2.32
C ASP A 202 -3.39 8.97 -1.64
N VAL A 203 -3.62 7.76 -2.12
CA VAL A 203 -2.98 6.53 -1.64
C VAL A 203 -2.30 5.85 -2.83
N GLU A 204 -1.00 5.63 -2.72
CA GLU A 204 -0.22 4.87 -3.68
C GLU A 204 0.26 3.56 -3.07
N ARG A 205 0.10 2.48 -3.83
CA ARG A 205 0.59 1.15 -3.48
C ARG A 205 1.56 0.65 -4.53
N ARG A 206 2.50 -0.17 -4.09
CA ARG A 206 3.53 -0.74 -4.98
C ARG A 206 3.73 -2.21 -4.69
N GLU A 207 3.94 -2.99 -5.75
CA GLU A 207 4.40 -4.36 -5.62
C GLU A 207 5.86 -4.38 -5.17
N LEU A 208 6.12 -4.88 -3.96
CA LEU A 208 7.46 -4.95 -3.37
C LEU A 208 8.11 -6.32 -3.60
N SER A 209 7.31 -7.36 -3.69
CA SER A 209 7.72 -8.70 -4.10
C SER A 209 6.55 -9.37 -4.85
N PRO A 210 6.73 -10.46 -5.58
CA PRO A 210 5.68 -11.07 -6.39
C PRO A 210 4.36 -11.25 -5.61
N ASN A 211 3.30 -10.58 -6.07
CA ASN A 211 1.95 -10.54 -5.49
C ASN A 211 1.82 -9.88 -4.10
N VAL A 212 2.87 -9.26 -3.58
CA VAL A 212 2.85 -8.54 -2.29
C VAL A 212 2.87 -7.04 -2.55
N TRP A 213 1.80 -6.37 -2.19
CA TRP A 213 1.57 -4.95 -2.43
C TRP A 213 1.44 -4.19 -1.12
N GLU A 214 2.25 -3.16 -0.96
CA GLU A 214 2.26 -2.30 0.22
C GLU A 214 1.85 -0.88 -0.11
N ILE A 215 1.26 -0.18 0.86
CA ILE A 215 1.06 1.26 0.79
C ILE A 215 2.43 1.91 0.96
N VAL A 216 2.84 2.67 -0.05
CA VAL A 216 4.13 3.39 -0.05
C VAL A 216 3.97 4.89 0.17
N GLU A 217 2.81 5.45 -0.20
CA GLU A 217 2.51 6.86 0.03
C GLU A 217 1.05 7.05 0.41
N THR A 218 0.80 7.90 1.38
CA THR A 218 -0.53 8.35 1.79
C THR A 218 -0.49 9.85 2.03
N HIS A 219 -1.35 10.59 1.33
CA HIS A 219 -1.51 12.03 1.51
C HIS A 219 -2.99 12.32 1.78
N VAL A 220 -3.29 12.86 2.95
CA VAL A 220 -4.65 13.27 3.33
C VAL A 220 -4.61 14.74 3.73
N HIS A 221 -5.37 15.56 3.04
CA HIS A 221 -5.45 17.00 3.32
C HIS A 221 -6.92 17.41 3.36
N ILE A 222 -7.56 17.21 4.50
CA ILE A 222 -8.97 17.47 4.72
C ILE A 222 -9.09 18.53 5.82
N GLN A 223 -9.77 19.64 5.53
CA GLN A 223 -10.10 20.64 6.52
C GLN A 223 -11.38 20.25 7.26
N GLY A 224 -11.38 20.46 8.58
CA GLY A 224 -12.51 20.12 9.42
C GLY A 224 -12.09 19.47 10.73
N HIS A 225 -13.03 18.80 11.34
CA HIS A 225 -12.77 17.96 12.52
C HIS A 225 -13.70 16.75 12.51
N ALA A 226 -13.18 15.60 12.83
CA ALA A 226 -13.97 14.38 12.96
C ALA A 226 -13.45 13.52 14.12
N LEU A 227 -14.27 13.34 15.15
CA LEU A 227 -13.91 12.57 16.34
C LEU A 227 -13.87 11.05 16.11
N ILE A 228 -14.40 10.60 14.97
CA ILE A 228 -14.59 9.18 14.64
C ILE A 228 -13.46 8.61 13.78
N PHE A 229 -12.74 9.44 13.02
CA PHE A 229 -11.60 9.01 12.22
C PHE A 229 -10.30 9.08 13.02
N LYS A 230 -10.14 8.18 13.99
CA LYS A 230 -8.90 8.12 14.79
C LYS A 230 -7.70 7.58 14.02
N THR A 231 -7.96 6.85 12.95
CA THR A 231 -6.96 6.12 12.18
C THR A 231 -6.35 6.94 11.05
N ILE A 232 -7.12 7.89 10.50
CA ILE A 232 -6.65 8.76 9.42
C ILE A 232 -6.60 10.19 9.99
N SER A 233 -5.41 10.76 10.01
CA SER A 233 -5.24 12.18 10.32
C SER A 233 -5.92 13.03 9.26
N GLU A 234 -6.53 14.14 9.66
CA GLU A 234 -7.18 15.09 8.73
C GLU A 234 -6.17 15.77 7.81
N ASN A 235 -4.91 15.82 8.22
CA ASN A 235 -3.79 16.32 7.42
C ASN A 235 -2.56 15.48 7.73
N GLU A 236 -2.20 14.60 6.78
CA GLU A 236 -1.12 13.64 6.94
C GLU A 236 -0.42 13.41 5.59
N ASP A 237 0.89 13.44 5.63
CA ASP A 237 1.76 12.97 4.55
C ASP A 237 2.63 11.84 5.11
N ASP A 238 2.33 10.60 4.75
CA ASP A 238 3.10 9.41 5.11
C ASP A 238 3.76 8.83 3.86
N VAL A 239 5.09 8.75 3.88
CA VAL A 239 5.90 8.21 2.78
C VAL A 239 6.83 7.13 3.32
N LYS A 240 6.76 5.95 2.71
CA LYS A 240 7.56 4.78 3.06
C LYS A 240 8.53 4.42 1.94
N SER A 241 9.76 4.08 2.31
CA SER A 241 10.84 3.78 1.36
C SER A 241 11.81 2.75 1.91
N ASN A 242 12.79 2.34 1.10
CA ASN A 242 13.87 1.43 1.52
C ASN A 242 13.35 0.10 2.09
N PHE A 243 12.29 -0.43 1.52
CA PHE A 243 11.70 -1.69 1.97
C PHE A 243 12.68 -2.86 1.84
N ARG A 244 12.78 -3.64 2.92
CA ARG A 244 13.52 -4.88 2.97
C ARG A 244 12.70 -5.92 3.71
N GLN A 245 12.45 -7.05 3.07
CA GLN A 245 11.75 -8.15 3.72
C GLN A 245 12.58 -8.74 4.86
N ILE A 246 11.95 -9.00 5.99
CA ILE A 246 12.55 -9.66 7.16
C ILE A 246 11.78 -10.92 7.51
N ALA A 247 12.36 -11.78 8.33
CA ALA A 247 11.71 -13.02 8.74
C ALA A 247 10.52 -12.75 9.67
N GLY A 248 9.38 -13.38 9.41
CA GLY A 248 8.18 -13.26 10.28
C GLY A 248 8.38 -13.77 11.71
N THR A 249 9.50 -14.48 11.97
CA THR A 249 9.91 -14.92 13.31
C THR A 249 10.83 -13.93 14.03
N THR A 250 11.14 -12.79 13.40
CA THR A 250 12.03 -11.77 13.98
C THR A 250 11.50 -11.30 15.33
N SER A 251 12.31 -11.44 16.37
CA SER A 251 11.99 -10.94 17.70
C SER A 251 12.24 -9.44 17.80
N LEU A 252 11.65 -8.76 18.79
CA LEU A 252 11.89 -7.34 19.02
C LEU A 252 13.36 -7.01 19.30
N GLN A 253 14.10 -7.91 19.96
CA GLN A 253 15.55 -7.75 20.20
C GLN A 253 16.37 -7.88 18.91
N GLN A 254 15.98 -8.78 18.02
CA GLN A 254 16.59 -8.90 16.69
C GLN A 254 16.28 -7.67 15.85
N ALA A 255 15.00 -7.23 15.83
CA ALA A 255 14.58 -6.00 15.16
C ALA A 255 15.37 -4.79 15.66
N GLN A 256 15.56 -4.64 16.97
CA GLN A 256 16.38 -3.56 17.53
C GLN A 256 17.82 -3.61 17.02
N SER A 257 18.42 -4.79 16.98
CA SER A 257 19.80 -4.96 16.48
C SER A 257 19.91 -4.60 14.99
N GLU A 258 18.95 -5.02 14.19
CA GLU A 258 18.88 -4.66 12.76
C GLU A 258 18.70 -3.17 12.56
N LEU A 259 17.72 -2.56 13.24
CA LEU A 259 17.46 -1.13 13.16
C LEU A 259 18.67 -0.30 13.53
N LEU A 260 19.40 -0.69 14.57
CA LEU A 260 20.62 0.03 15.02
C LEU A 260 21.79 -0.10 14.03
N SER A 261 21.80 -1.13 13.20
CA SER A 261 22.84 -1.31 12.17
C SER A 261 22.65 -0.44 10.94
N LEU A 262 21.44 0.12 10.74
CA LEU A 262 21.13 0.95 9.58
C LEU A 262 21.73 2.34 9.69
N ASN A 263 22.04 2.91 8.53
CA ASN A 263 22.37 4.34 8.47
C ASN A 263 21.11 5.17 8.83
N PRO A 264 21.22 6.18 9.70
CA PRO A 264 20.11 7.09 9.97
C PRO A 264 19.53 7.78 8.72
N ASP A 265 20.37 8.03 7.71
CA ASP A 265 19.99 8.63 6.44
C ASP A 265 19.59 7.51 5.43
N PRO A 266 18.33 7.47 4.98
CA PRO A 266 17.84 6.43 4.08
C PRO A 266 18.54 6.44 2.72
N GLN A 267 18.96 7.59 2.20
CA GLN A 267 19.68 7.67 0.93
C GLN A 267 21.09 7.06 1.01
N LYS A 268 21.76 7.27 2.15
CA LYS A 268 23.06 6.63 2.39
C LYS A 268 22.91 5.13 2.62
N GLN A 269 21.82 4.71 3.26
CA GLN A 269 21.50 3.29 3.42
C GLN A 269 21.29 2.62 2.06
N GLU A 270 20.48 3.20 1.19
CA GLU A 270 20.23 2.68 -0.16
C GLU A 270 21.53 2.54 -0.98
N THR A 271 22.40 3.54 -0.88
CA THR A 271 23.71 3.52 -1.56
C THR A 271 24.61 2.38 -1.03
N ALA A 272 24.62 2.18 0.29
CA ALA A 272 25.35 1.08 0.92
C ALA A 272 24.82 -0.29 0.52
N ASP A 273 23.50 -0.46 0.49
CA ASP A 273 22.85 -1.72 0.11
C ASP A 273 23.13 -2.06 -1.36
N ARG A 274 23.08 -1.08 -2.26
CA ARG A 274 23.42 -1.25 -3.69
C ARG A 274 24.88 -1.68 -3.87
N SER A 275 25.81 -1.00 -3.19
CA SER A 275 27.23 -1.35 -3.24
C SER A 275 27.51 -2.75 -2.72
N ALA A 276 26.85 -3.16 -1.64
CA ALA A 276 26.96 -4.52 -1.10
C ALA A 276 26.40 -5.59 -2.05
N ALA A 277 25.28 -5.29 -2.74
CA ALA A 277 24.71 -6.18 -3.74
C ALA A 277 25.62 -6.35 -4.96
N GLU A 278 26.23 -5.29 -5.45
CA GLU A 278 27.19 -5.32 -6.56
C GLU A 278 28.44 -6.14 -6.22
N GLN A 279 28.96 -5.98 -5.01
CA GLN A 279 30.10 -6.76 -4.52
C GLN A 279 29.79 -8.25 -4.44
N ARG A 280 28.61 -8.64 -3.95
CA ARG A 280 28.17 -10.04 -3.91
C ARG A 280 27.99 -10.62 -5.31
N ALA A 281 27.44 -9.84 -6.25
CA ALA A 281 27.26 -10.26 -7.64
C ALA A 281 28.60 -10.47 -8.35
N SER A 282 29.62 -9.65 -8.08
CA SER A 282 30.97 -9.79 -8.64
C SER A 282 31.70 -11.01 -8.05
N ALA A 283 31.65 -11.20 -6.73
CA ALA A 283 32.25 -12.36 -6.07
C ALA A 283 31.68 -13.70 -6.57
N GLY A 284 30.34 -13.79 -6.74
CA GLY A 284 29.70 -14.98 -7.28
C GLY A 284 30.00 -15.28 -8.77
N ARG A 285 30.46 -14.28 -9.54
CA ARG A 285 30.96 -14.51 -10.92
C ARG A 285 32.36 -15.09 -10.94
N ASP A 286 33.25 -14.66 -10.05
CA ASP A 286 34.61 -15.17 -9.96
C ASP A 286 34.64 -16.63 -9.50
N GLU A 287 33.77 -17.03 -8.58
CA GLU A 287 33.67 -18.44 -8.15
C GLU A 287 33.18 -19.35 -9.28
N ARG A 288 32.27 -18.89 -10.15
CA ARG A 288 31.81 -19.70 -11.30
C ARG A 288 32.86 -19.80 -12.42
N SER A 289 33.74 -18.80 -12.54
CA SER A 289 34.84 -18.83 -13.52
C SER A 289 35.94 -19.80 -13.15
N THR A 290 36.14 -20.10 -11.85
CA THR A 290 37.20 -20.99 -11.34
C THR A 290 36.79 -22.49 -11.34
N THR A 291 35.50 -22.80 -11.58
CA THR A 291 34.98 -24.20 -11.51
C THR A 291 34.81 -24.87 -12.88
N GLN A 292 35.30 -24.30 -13.99
CA GLN A 292 35.34 -25.04 -15.27
C GLN A 292 36.50 -26.02 -15.31
N PRO A 293 36.26 -27.33 -15.41
CA PRO A 293 37.35 -28.31 -15.53
C PRO A 293 38.00 -28.12 -16.89
N ARG A 294 39.29 -27.89 -16.84
CA ARG A 294 40.21 -27.85 -17.99
C ARG A 294 40.11 -29.19 -18.74
N ALA A 295 39.46 -29.17 -19.92
CA ALA A 295 39.43 -30.33 -20.81
C ALA A 295 40.86 -30.72 -21.17
N SER A 296 41.32 -31.83 -20.65
CA SER A 296 42.57 -32.47 -20.99
C SER A 296 42.53 -32.94 -22.46
N HIS A 297 43.36 -32.33 -23.30
CA HIS A 297 43.69 -32.85 -24.62
C HIS A 297 44.37 -34.24 -24.45
N LEU A 298 43.63 -35.30 -24.73
CA LEU A 298 44.22 -36.62 -25.02
C LEU A 298 44.54 -36.69 -26.50
N GLY A 299 45.84 -36.77 -26.78
CA GLY A 299 46.44 -36.80 -28.06
C GLY A 299 45.97 -37.96 -28.95
N LYS A 300 45.79 -37.66 -30.20
CA LYS A 300 45.71 -38.63 -31.31
C LYS A 300 47.04 -39.28 -31.48
N ASN A 301 47.08 -40.62 -31.44
CA ASN A 301 48.16 -41.38 -32.04
C ASN A 301 47.62 -42.30 -33.14
N PRO A 302 48.07 -42.18 -34.39
CA PRO A 302 47.67 -43.10 -35.45
C PRO A 302 48.82 -44.10 -35.71
N LYS A 303 48.49 -45.37 -35.82
CA LYS A 303 49.18 -46.49 -36.56
C LYS A 303 48.69 -47.79 -35.97
N LEU A 304 48.24 -48.75 -36.72
CA LEU A 304 48.78 -49.54 -37.77
C LEU A 304 47.71 -50.51 -38.34
N ALA A 305 47.78 -50.66 -39.57
CA ALA A 305 47.24 -51.59 -40.55
C ALA A 305 47.43 -53.09 -40.28
N GLN A 306 46.61 -53.88 -41.00
CA GLN A 306 46.84 -55.24 -41.52
C GLN A 306 46.62 -56.42 -40.54
N ARG A 307 45.56 -57.14 -40.70
CA ARG A 307 45.32 -58.34 -41.54
C ARG A 307 43.87 -58.79 -41.39
#